data_bff9e2f8f472de26a4a3ecbf671fea01
#
_entry.id   bff9e2f8f472de26a4a3ecbf671fea01
#
_cell.length_a   1.000
_cell.length_b   1.000
_cell.length_c   1.000
_cell.angle_alpha   90.00
_cell.angle_beta   90.00
_cell.angle_gamma   90.00
#
_symmetry.space_group_name_H-M   'P 1'
#
loop_
_entity.id
_entity.type
_entity.pdbx_description
1 polymer ?
#
loop_
_entity_poly.entity_id
_entity_poly.type
_entity_poly.pdbx_seq_one_letter_code
_entity_poly.pdbx_strand_id
1 'polypeptide(L)'
;MLVIRMFLFAVSLSINLATISRAETSGCARSSDLASARARWAATRGWMLFSAAAHCIALLGLVAMLDGSAHAGGVLELRKLPMKFTWVACKPNCRGWVSAVGIVTADTPGDFDEFARGRQLGGATIVLDSSGGSVNDSIALGRRWRNLGALTTVGVSVQTNTAQGAPASMTPVAYCESMCVFLLLSGKTRYVPETAHVRVHQIWLGDRADDAKAATYSADDLMIVERDIGRLVKYTFDMGGAGDLLSLSLNVPPWQDLHELSREELRLTNLVTTDVVVQPGSPNAAVVELTPKPVQDSFVGSAVVATSTKTAEAMEQMDGARAAADPSGQQ
;
A
#
# COMPACT_ATOMS: atom_id res chain seq x y z
N MET A 1 9.67 -26.01 8.93
CA MET A 1 10.31 -27.34 8.81
C MET A 1 11.55 -27.52 9.68
N LEU A 2 12.32 -26.50 10.02
CA LEU A 2 13.53 -26.58 10.86
C LEU A 2 13.19 -26.92 12.33
N VAL A 3 12.14 -26.35 12.89
CA VAL A 3 11.71 -26.52 14.30
C VAL A 3 11.24 -27.96 14.57
N ILE A 4 10.55 -28.59 13.62
CA ILE A 4 10.07 -29.98 13.74
C ILE A 4 11.27 -30.97 13.76
N ARG A 5 12.33 -30.69 12.99
CA ARG A 5 13.55 -31.52 13.00
C ARG A 5 14.33 -31.41 14.31
N MET A 6 14.39 -30.22 14.93
CA MET A 6 15.01 -30.04 16.23
C MET A 6 14.23 -30.76 17.39
N PHE A 7 12.89 -30.76 17.27
CA PHE A 7 12.04 -31.43 18.28
C PHE A 7 12.20 -32.98 18.23
N LEU A 8 12.27 -33.55 17.03
CA LEU A 8 12.50 -34.99 16.84
C LEU A 8 13.92 -35.42 17.31
N PHE A 9 14.91 -34.52 17.15
CA PHE A 9 16.28 -34.79 17.61
C PHE A 9 16.39 -34.78 19.17
N ALA A 10 15.71 -33.85 19.83
CA ALA A 10 15.67 -33.76 21.29
C ALA A 10 14.94 -34.95 21.91
N VAL A 11 13.85 -35.42 21.34
CA VAL A 11 13.09 -36.58 21.79
C VAL A 11 13.91 -37.88 21.58
N SER A 12 14.63 -38.00 20.46
CA SER A 12 15.48 -39.16 20.16
C SER A 12 16.68 -39.26 21.15
N LEU A 13 17.26 -38.11 21.56
CA LEU A 13 18.37 -38.06 22.50
C LEU A 13 17.93 -38.45 23.91
N SER A 14 16.72 -38.10 24.33
CA SER A 14 16.14 -38.43 25.62
C SER A 14 15.81 -39.93 25.77
N ILE A 15 15.44 -40.60 24.70
CA ILE A 15 15.13 -42.02 24.66
C ILE A 15 16.42 -42.87 24.75
N ASN A 16 17.52 -42.42 24.11
CA ASN A 16 18.80 -43.12 24.16
C ASN A 16 19.48 -43.06 25.53
N LEU A 17 19.32 -41.98 26.32
CA LEU A 17 19.86 -41.93 27.67
C LEU A 17 19.11 -42.83 28.65
N ALA A 18 17.84 -43.14 28.42
CA ALA A 18 17.04 -43.99 29.27
C ALA A 18 17.37 -45.49 29.08
N THR A 19 17.92 -45.89 27.95
CA THR A 19 18.29 -47.29 27.64
C THR A 19 19.67 -47.68 28.14
N ILE A 20 20.60 -46.74 28.32
CA ILE A 20 21.97 -47.02 28.82
C ILE A 20 21.99 -47.28 30.33
N SER A 21 20.99 -46.83 31.09
CA SER A 21 20.95 -47.00 32.57
C SER A 21 20.40 -48.35 33.05
N ARG A 22 20.15 -49.32 32.15
CA ARG A 22 19.51 -50.60 32.50
C ARG A 22 20.44 -51.81 32.53
N ALA A 23 21.72 -51.63 32.35
CA ALA A 23 22.66 -52.74 32.14
C ALA A 23 23.65 -53.04 33.28
N GLU A 24 23.57 -52.41 34.48
CA GLU A 24 24.44 -52.79 35.60
C GLU A 24 23.70 -52.70 36.93
N THR A 25 23.18 -53.82 37.42
CA THR A 25 23.11 -54.15 38.85
C THR A 25 22.70 -55.61 39.05
N SER A 26 23.63 -56.52 38.99
CA SER A 26 23.54 -57.79 39.67
C SER A 26 24.68 -57.86 40.69
N GLY A 27 24.43 -57.32 41.90
CA GLY A 27 25.33 -57.34 43.01
C GLY A 27 24.53 -57.24 44.32
N CYS A 28 24.60 -58.25 45.19
CA CYS A 28 23.89 -58.40 46.40
C CYS A 28 24.27 -57.30 47.42
N ALA A 29 23.36 -56.35 47.73
CA ALA A 29 23.57 -55.27 48.70
C ALA A 29 22.70 -55.46 49.93
N ARG A 30 23.25 -55.17 51.10
CA ARG A 30 22.62 -55.29 52.46
C ARG A 30 21.40 -54.37 52.58
N SER A 31 20.42 -54.81 53.39
CA SER A 31 19.11 -54.18 53.58
C SER A 31 19.12 -52.72 54.10
N SER A 32 20.24 -52.22 54.65
CA SER A 32 20.37 -50.81 55.10
C SER A 32 20.61 -49.81 54.00
N ASP A 33 21.11 -50.26 52.85
CA ASP A 33 21.42 -49.31 51.70
C ASP A 33 20.23 -49.06 50.81
N LEU A 34 19.20 -49.93 50.83
CA LEU A 34 17.99 -49.79 50.02
C LEU A 34 17.09 -48.64 50.44
N ALA A 35 17.05 -48.26 51.73
CA ALA A 35 16.24 -47.17 52.23
C ALA A 35 16.82 -45.81 51.79
N SER A 36 18.14 -45.66 51.85
CA SER A 36 18.81 -44.40 51.40
C SER A 36 18.83 -44.26 49.91
N ALA A 37 18.86 -45.33 49.09
CA ALA A 37 18.77 -45.34 47.68
C ALA A 37 17.36 -44.92 47.17
N ARG A 38 16.29 -45.40 47.83
CA ARG A 38 14.90 -45.03 47.51
C ARG A 38 14.62 -43.57 47.81
N ALA A 39 15.16 -42.97 48.85
CA ALA A 39 14.98 -41.55 49.17
C ALA A 39 15.69 -40.63 48.13
N ARG A 40 16.88 -40.99 47.68
CA ARG A 40 17.60 -40.25 46.63
C ARG A 40 16.91 -40.37 45.27
N TRP A 41 16.34 -41.53 44.93
CA TRP A 41 15.58 -41.75 43.69
C TRP A 41 14.26 -40.95 43.64
N ALA A 42 13.59 -40.80 44.78
CA ALA A 42 12.38 -39.99 44.86
C ALA A 42 12.67 -38.49 44.69
N ALA A 43 13.78 -38.00 45.31
CA ALA A 43 14.18 -36.61 45.20
C ALA A 43 14.62 -36.22 43.79
N THR A 44 15.36 -37.08 43.07
CA THR A 44 15.78 -36.80 41.67
C THR A 44 14.63 -36.86 40.69
N ARG A 45 13.65 -37.76 40.89
CA ARG A 45 12.42 -37.78 40.06
C ARG A 45 11.55 -36.53 40.26
N GLY A 46 11.42 -36.06 41.51
CA GLY A 46 10.71 -34.82 41.81
C GLY A 46 11.34 -33.60 41.09
N TRP A 47 12.66 -33.52 41.14
CA TRP A 47 13.38 -32.38 40.52
C TRP A 47 13.33 -32.41 38.98
N MET A 48 13.40 -33.59 38.36
CA MET A 48 13.22 -33.70 36.88
C MET A 48 11.81 -33.36 36.43
N LEU A 49 10.77 -33.72 37.19
CA LEU A 49 9.38 -33.37 36.86
C LEU A 49 9.10 -31.86 37.03
N PHE A 50 9.68 -31.24 38.09
CA PHE A 50 9.57 -29.78 38.26
C PHE A 50 10.33 -29.02 37.18
N SER A 51 11.50 -29.49 36.78
CA SER A 51 12.26 -28.86 35.66
C SER A 51 11.53 -28.99 34.34
N ALA A 52 10.94 -30.14 34.01
CA ALA A 52 10.17 -30.35 32.81
C ALA A 52 8.90 -29.46 32.74
N ALA A 53 8.18 -29.35 33.89
CA ALA A 53 7.01 -28.47 33.97
C ALA A 53 7.37 -26.98 33.79
N ALA A 54 8.47 -26.52 34.39
CA ALA A 54 8.95 -25.15 34.24
C ALA A 54 9.34 -24.81 32.78
N HIS A 55 9.95 -25.75 32.05
CA HIS A 55 10.29 -25.56 30.64
C HIS A 55 9.06 -25.59 29.74
N CYS A 56 8.05 -26.40 30.03
CA CYS A 56 6.79 -26.39 29.30
C CYS A 56 6.01 -25.07 29.48
N ILE A 57 5.99 -24.51 30.69
CA ILE A 57 5.34 -23.23 30.98
C ILE A 57 6.09 -22.08 30.29
N ALA A 58 7.43 -22.11 30.30
CA ALA A 58 8.25 -21.10 29.59
C ALA A 58 8.07 -21.18 28.07
N LEU A 59 7.95 -22.37 27.49
CA LEU A 59 7.67 -22.56 26.06
C LEU A 59 6.25 -22.14 25.67
N LEU A 60 5.24 -22.42 26.50
CA LEU A 60 3.87 -21.95 26.28
C LEU A 60 3.76 -20.43 26.42
N GLY A 61 4.50 -19.81 27.35
CA GLY A 61 4.58 -18.36 27.48
C GLY A 61 5.26 -17.69 26.28
N LEU A 62 6.28 -18.33 25.70
CA LEU A 62 6.97 -17.82 24.51
C LEU A 62 6.09 -17.93 23.25
N VAL A 63 5.28 -18.98 23.11
CA VAL A 63 4.33 -19.13 22.00
C VAL A 63 3.21 -18.09 22.10
N ALA A 64 2.71 -17.78 23.30
CA ALA A 64 1.68 -16.76 23.50
C ALA A 64 2.17 -15.32 23.20
N MET A 65 3.48 -15.07 23.31
CA MET A 65 4.07 -13.77 22.93
C MET A 65 4.27 -13.59 21.41
N LEU A 66 4.19 -14.68 20.62
CA LEU A 66 4.34 -14.64 19.16
C LEU A 66 3.04 -14.36 18.42
N ASP A 67 1.89 -14.54 19.06
CA ASP A 67 0.58 -14.31 18.43
C ASP A 67 0.22 -12.82 18.29
N GLY A 68 0.91 -11.91 19.00
CA GLY A 68 0.66 -10.47 18.91
C GLY A 68 1.15 -9.77 17.62
N SER A 69 2.07 -10.41 16.88
CA SER A 69 2.73 -9.78 15.70
C SER A 69 2.14 -10.21 14.36
N ALA A 70 1.31 -11.25 14.33
CA ALA A 70 0.82 -11.82 13.07
C ALA A 70 -0.26 -10.95 12.39
N HIS A 71 -0.98 -10.10 13.13
CA HIS A 71 -2.06 -9.31 12.56
C HIS A 71 -1.59 -8.08 11.78
N ALA A 72 -0.49 -7.44 12.17
CA ALA A 72 0.04 -6.27 11.47
C ALA A 72 0.71 -6.65 10.14
N GLY A 73 1.39 -7.80 10.08
CA GLY A 73 2.04 -8.29 8.87
C GLY A 73 1.05 -8.73 7.79
N GLY A 74 -0.07 -9.35 8.18
CA GLY A 74 -1.09 -9.82 7.24
C GLY A 74 -1.82 -8.68 6.52
N VAL A 75 -2.07 -7.55 7.19
CA VAL A 75 -2.72 -6.37 6.59
C VAL A 75 -1.80 -5.67 5.59
N LEU A 76 -0.50 -5.62 5.86
CA LEU A 76 0.50 -5.06 4.93
C LEU A 76 0.62 -5.87 3.64
N GLU A 77 0.41 -7.17 3.67
CA GLU A 77 0.44 -8.03 2.49
C GLU A 77 -0.80 -7.86 1.62
N LEU A 78 -1.99 -7.67 2.18
CA LEU A 78 -3.23 -7.52 1.41
C LEU A 78 -3.18 -6.34 0.43
N ARG A 79 -2.54 -5.24 0.79
CA ARG A 79 -2.38 -4.07 -0.09
C ARG A 79 -1.46 -4.32 -1.30
N LYS A 80 -0.73 -5.43 -1.32
CA LYS A 80 0.13 -5.88 -2.42
C LYS A 80 -0.51 -6.96 -3.30
N LEU A 81 -1.65 -7.50 -2.92
CA LEU A 81 -2.44 -8.44 -3.73
C LEU A 81 -3.35 -7.68 -4.71
N PRO A 82 -3.90 -8.32 -5.75
CA PRO A 82 -4.88 -7.68 -6.63
C PRO A 82 -6.02 -7.03 -5.86
N MET A 83 -6.38 -5.80 -6.23
CA MET A 83 -7.36 -4.98 -5.50
C MET A 83 -8.71 -5.68 -5.37
N LYS A 84 -9.25 -5.63 -4.16
CA LYS A 84 -10.58 -6.15 -3.83
C LYS A 84 -11.47 -5.02 -3.31
N PHE A 85 -12.73 -5.06 -3.72
CA PHE A 85 -13.76 -4.13 -3.30
C PHE A 85 -14.73 -4.82 -2.34
N THR A 86 -14.97 -4.20 -1.19
CA THR A 86 -15.89 -4.72 -0.18
C THR A 86 -16.81 -3.60 0.29
N TRP A 87 -18.13 -3.87 0.33
CA TRP A 87 -19.04 -2.95 0.97
C TRP A 87 -19.00 -3.14 2.49
N VAL A 88 -18.62 -2.11 3.20
CA VAL A 88 -18.60 -2.08 4.66
C VAL A 88 -19.88 -1.42 5.15
N ALA A 89 -20.77 -2.24 5.67
CA ALA A 89 -22.03 -1.76 6.23
C ALA A 89 -21.79 -1.10 7.59
N CYS A 90 -22.33 0.09 7.78
CA CYS A 90 -22.27 0.80 9.05
C CYS A 90 -23.67 0.84 9.69
N LYS A 91 -23.79 0.49 10.98
CA LYS A 91 -25.05 0.48 11.75
C LYS A 91 -24.79 0.87 13.20
N PRO A 92 -25.74 1.51 13.91
CA PRO A 92 -26.91 2.22 13.42
C PRO A 92 -26.54 3.65 12.99
N ASN A 93 -27.37 4.29 12.15
CA ASN A 93 -27.33 5.72 11.83
C ASN A 93 -26.07 6.24 11.11
N CYS A 94 -25.38 5.39 10.35
CA CYS A 94 -24.22 5.79 9.55
C CYS A 94 -24.29 5.22 8.13
N ARG A 95 -23.66 5.91 7.17
CA ARG A 95 -23.53 5.42 5.80
C ARG A 95 -22.38 4.42 5.74
N GLY A 96 -22.61 3.28 5.10
CA GLY A 96 -21.55 2.36 4.73
C GLY A 96 -20.57 3.00 3.72
N TRP A 97 -19.47 2.32 3.48
CA TRP A 97 -18.45 2.75 2.53
C TRP A 97 -17.90 1.59 1.72
N VAL A 98 -17.19 1.90 0.66
CA VAL A 98 -16.42 0.93 -0.13
C VAL A 98 -15.01 0.85 0.42
N SER A 99 -14.57 -0.33 0.81
CA SER A 99 -13.16 -0.63 1.09
C SER A 99 -12.49 -1.11 -0.19
N ALA A 100 -11.40 -0.44 -0.61
CA ALA A 100 -10.62 -0.77 -1.79
C ALA A 100 -9.18 -1.08 -1.35
N VAL A 101 -8.83 -2.36 -1.28
CA VAL A 101 -7.54 -2.84 -0.76
C VAL A 101 -6.82 -3.65 -1.81
N GLY A 102 -5.57 -3.30 -2.10
CA GLY A 102 -4.73 -4.05 -3.05
C GLY A 102 -4.15 -3.19 -4.17
N ILE A 103 -3.38 -3.83 -5.07
CA ILE A 103 -2.80 -3.20 -6.26
C ILE A 103 -3.81 -3.19 -7.41
N VAL A 104 -3.73 -2.14 -8.23
CA VAL A 104 -4.54 -2.03 -9.46
C VAL A 104 -3.91 -2.87 -10.56
N THR A 105 -4.68 -3.81 -11.09
CA THR A 105 -4.34 -4.65 -12.24
C THR A 105 -5.25 -4.33 -13.43
N ALA A 106 -5.01 -4.96 -14.57
CA ALA A 106 -5.84 -4.79 -15.77
C ALA A 106 -7.32 -5.17 -15.53
N ASP A 107 -7.58 -6.12 -14.63
CA ASP A 107 -8.94 -6.58 -14.32
C ASP A 107 -9.67 -5.64 -13.34
N THR A 108 -8.93 -4.86 -12.56
CA THR A 108 -9.50 -4.05 -11.45
C THR A 108 -10.65 -3.12 -11.87
N PRO A 109 -10.61 -2.42 -13.03
CA PRO A 109 -11.75 -1.60 -13.46
C PRO A 109 -13.00 -2.42 -13.73
N GLY A 110 -12.85 -3.63 -14.30
CA GLY A 110 -13.94 -4.57 -14.54
C GLY A 110 -14.51 -5.15 -13.24
N ASP A 111 -13.64 -5.54 -12.31
CA ASP A 111 -14.01 -6.01 -10.97
C ASP A 111 -14.82 -4.94 -10.22
N PHE A 112 -14.43 -3.67 -10.35
CA PHE A 112 -15.21 -2.57 -9.78
C PHE A 112 -16.58 -2.41 -10.44
N ASP A 113 -16.69 -2.51 -11.77
CA ASP A 113 -17.95 -2.43 -12.48
C ASP A 113 -18.90 -3.58 -12.06
N GLU A 114 -18.36 -4.77 -11.86
CA GLU A 114 -19.11 -5.90 -11.33
C GLU A 114 -19.55 -5.68 -9.88
N PHE A 115 -18.64 -5.24 -9.02
CA PHE A 115 -18.95 -4.87 -7.64
C PHE A 115 -20.03 -3.78 -7.55
N ALA A 116 -20.00 -2.79 -8.43
CA ALA A 116 -20.93 -1.66 -8.45
C ALA A 116 -22.33 -2.04 -8.96
N ARG A 117 -22.45 -3.16 -9.67
CA ARG A 117 -23.71 -3.58 -10.29
C ARG A 117 -24.82 -3.76 -9.25
N GLY A 118 -25.91 -3.05 -9.45
CA GLY A 118 -27.08 -3.09 -8.55
C GLY A 118 -26.87 -2.34 -7.22
N ARG A 119 -25.75 -1.64 -7.01
CA ARG A 119 -25.50 -0.83 -5.82
C ARG A 119 -25.65 0.66 -6.13
N GLN A 120 -26.21 1.39 -5.19
CA GLN A 120 -26.28 2.85 -5.29
C GLN A 120 -25.00 3.46 -4.65
N LEU A 121 -23.96 3.63 -5.45
CA LEU A 121 -22.67 4.15 -5.01
C LEU A 121 -22.49 5.65 -5.25
N GLY A 122 -23.51 6.38 -5.70
CA GLY A 122 -23.44 7.84 -5.87
C GLY A 122 -23.05 8.54 -4.58
N GLY A 123 -21.96 9.31 -4.59
CA GLY A 123 -21.42 10.00 -3.41
C GLY A 123 -20.89 9.05 -2.32
N ALA A 124 -20.59 7.79 -2.63
CA ALA A 124 -20.04 6.86 -1.66
C ALA A 124 -18.64 7.27 -1.20
N THR A 125 -18.31 6.95 0.04
CA THR A 125 -16.93 7.04 0.53
C THR A 125 -16.17 5.80 0.07
N ILE A 126 -14.97 6.01 -0.48
CA ILE A 126 -14.03 4.96 -0.86
C ILE A 126 -12.81 5.07 0.05
N VAL A 127 -12.54 4.01 0.80
CA VAL A 127 -11.42 3.89 1.74
C VAL A 127 -10.32 3.07 1.09
N LEU A 128 -9.14 3.66 0.95
CA LEU A 128 -7.99 3.14 0.22
C LEU A 128 -6.91 2.61 1.16
N ASP A 129 -6.42 1.40 0.86
CA ASP A 129 -5.15 0.86 1.36
C ASP A 129 -4.48 0.09 0.21
N SER A 130 -3.49 0.72 -0.46
CA SER A 130 -3.02 0.22 -1.75
C SER A 130 -1.57 0.61 -2.02
N SER A 131 -0.80 -0.31 -2.58
CA SER A 131 0.55 -0.06 -3.09
C SER A 131 0.60 0.44 -4.55
N GLY A 132 -0.54 0.85 -5.12
CA GLY A 132 -0.59 1.42 -6.47
C GLY A 132 -0.93 0.40 -7.55
N GLY A 133 -0.15 0.33 -8.62
CA GLY A 133 -0.34 -0.63 -9.72
C GLY A 133 -0.34 0.02 -11.10
N SER A 134 -1.10 -0.53 -12.04
CA SER A 134 -1.15 -0.09 -13.44
C SER A 134 -1.63 1.36 -13.59
N VAL A 135 -0.89 2.16 -14.35
CA VAL A 135 -1.20 3.57 -14.63
C VAL A 135 -2.53 3.70 -15.37
N ASN A 136 -2.68 2.98 -16.48
CA ASN A 136 -3.85 3.11 -17.35
C ASN A 136 -5.13 2.63 -16.65
N ASP A 137 -5.04 1.55 -15.90
CA ASP A 137 -6.19 0.97 -15.19
C ASP A 137 -6.56 1.81 -13.96
N SER A 138 -5.59 2.42 -13.28
CA SER A 138 -5.84 3.39 -12.22
C SER A 138 -6.55 4.63 -12.75
N ILE A 139 -6.14 5.16 -13.91
CA ILE A 139 -6.84 6.26 -14.57
C ILE A 139 -8.29 5.87 -14.93
N ALA A 140 -8.48 4.67 -15.47
CA ALA A 140 -9.80 4.16 -15.83
C ALA A 140 -10.71 4.00 -14.59
N LEU A 141 -10.19 3.44 -13.51
CA LEU A 141 -10.89 3.27 -12.23
C LEU A 141 -11.21 4.63 -11.58
N GLY A 142 -10.23 5.53 -11.54
CA GLY A 142 -10.40 6.85 -10.94
C GLY A 142 -11.46 7.70 -11.67
N ARG A 143 -11.58 7.60 -13.00
CA ARG A 143 -12.65 8.24 -13.76
C ARG A 143 -14.03 7.72 -13.36
N ARG A 144 -14.18 6.41 -13.09
CA ARG A 144 -15.42 5.82 -12.57
C ARG A 144 -15.80 6.44 -11.22
N TRP A 145 -14.83 6.55 -10.31
CA TRP A 145 -15.06 7.12 -8.98
C TRP A 145 -15.40 8.62 -9.03
N ARG A 146 -14.74 9.36 -9.91
CA ARG A 146 -15.06 10.77 -10.17
C ARG A 146 -16.51 10.93 -10.66
N ASN A 147 -16.95 10.08 -11.58
CA ASN A 147 -18.31 10.10 -12.12
C ASN A 147 -19.36 9.75 -11.07
N LEU A 148 -19.03 8.90 -10.10
CA LEU A 148 -19.87 8.62 -8.94
C LEU A 148 -19.94 9.78 -7.94
N GLY A 149 -19.11 10.80 -8.09
CA GLY A 149 -18.99 11.87 -7.10
C GLY A 149 -18.43 11.40 -5.77
N ALA A 150 -17.56 10.37 -5.79
CA ALA A 150 -17.05 9.74 -4.60
C ALA A 150 -16.27 10.69 -3.70
N LEU A 151 -16.33 10.44 -2.38
CA LEU A 151 -15.34 10.89 -1.41
C LEU A 151 -14.25 9.82 -1.31
N THR A 152 -12.98 10.20 -1.35
CA THR A 152 -11.86 9.28 -1.18
C THR A 152 -11.08 9.59 0.08
N THR A 153 -10.62 8.55 0.77
CA THR A 153 -9.77 8.66 1.96
C THR A 153 -8.84 7.46 2.07
N VAL A 154 -7.82 7.58 2.93
CA VAL A 154 -6.85 6.51 3.20
C VAL A 154 -7.17 5.88 4.54
N GLY A 155 -7.23 4.56 4.61
CA GLY A 155 -7.55 3.84 5.84
C GLY A 155 -7.72 2.34 5.62
N VAL A 156 -7.70 1.59 6.70
CA VAL A 156 -8.02 0.15 6.71
C VAL A 156 -9.39 -0.05 7.35
N SER A 157 -10.30 -0.70 6.62
CA SER A 157 -11.63 -1.03 7.11
C SER A 157 -11.56 -2.24 8.05
N VAL A 158 -12.04 -2.08 9.28
CA VAL A 158 -12.10 -3.15 10.27
C VAL A 158 -13.56 -3.55 10.46
N GLN A 159 -13.89 -4.78 10.08
CA GLN A 159 -15.17 -5.41 10.38
C GLN A 159 -14.96 -6.41 11.51
N THR A 160 -15.50 -6.13 12.68
CA THR A 160 -15.53 -7.09 13.78
C THR A 160 -16.81 -7.92 13.64
N ASN A 161 -16.67 -9.18 13.25
CA ASN A 161 -17.75 -10.16 13.21
C ASN A 161 -18.09 -10.62 14.65
N THR A 162 -18.65 -9.73 15.45
CA THR A 162 -19.22 -10.14 16.75
C THR A 162 -20.68 -10.50 16.56
N ALA A 163 -21.16 -11.51 17.29
CA ALA A 163 -22.57 -11.94 17.26
C ALA A 163 -23.55 -10.80 17.63
N GLN A 164 -23.07 -9.73 18.22
CA GLN A 164 -23.80 -8.54 18.62
C GLN A 164 -23.65 -7.35 17.65
N GLY A 165 -22.96 -7.53 16.51
CA GLY A 165 -22.83 -6.49 15.48
C GLY A 165 -22.02 -5.29 15.97
N ALA A 166 -20.74 -5.49 16.32
CA ALA A 166 -19.86 -4.35 16.60
C ALA A 166 -19.84 -3.39 15.39
N PRO A 167 -19.86 -2.07 15.63
CA PRO A 167 -19.84 -1.11 14.54
C PRO A 167 -18.56 -1.27 13.70
N ALA A 168 -18.72 -1.27 12.38
CA ALA A 168 -17.59 -1.21 11.48
C ALA A 168 -16.81 0.08 11.76
N SER A 169 -15.49 -0.02 11.78
CA SER A 169 -14.60 1.10 12.02
C SER A 169 -13.53 1.20 10.94
N MET A 170 -12.87 2.35 10.88
CA MET A 170 -11.73 2.58 10.00
C MET A 170 -10.51 2.89 10.87
N THR A 171 -9.43 2.15 10.65
CA THR A 171 -8.12 2.46 11.21
C THR A 171 -7.40 3.42 10.28
N PRO A 172 -6.94 4.58 10.78
CA PRO A 172 -6.31 5.59 9.92
C PRO A 172 -4.86 5.25 9.55
N VAL A 173 -4.21 4.31 10.22
CA VAL A 173 -2.86 3.84 9.87
C VAL A 173 -2.97 2.94 8.64
N ALA A 174 -2.71 3.51 7.48
CA ALA A 174 -2.85 2.86 6.18
C ALA A 174 -1.91 3.50 5.16
N TYR A 175 -1.74 2.86 4.03
CA TYR A 175 -0.80 3.28 3.00
C TYR A 175 -1.50 3.51 1.66
N CYS A 176 -1.20 4.63 1.04
CA CYS A 176 -1.58 4.94 -0.32
C CYS A 176 -0.33 5.31 -1.11
N GLU A 177 0.19 4.38 -1.90
CA GLU A 177 1.50 4.49 -2.56
C GLU A 177 1.35 4.49 -4.08
N SER A 178 2.24 5.22 -4.77
CA SER A 178 2.31 5.19 -6.24
C SER A 178 0.98 5.59 -6.89
N MET A 179 0.42 4.76 -7.78
CA MET A 179 -0.86 5.03 -8.45
C MET A 179 -2.08 5.12 -7.52
N CYS A 180 -1.99 4.63 -6.27
CA CYS A 180 -3.01 4.87 -5.26
C CYS A 180 -3.23 6.37 -5.01
N VAL A 181 -2.17 7.18 -5.04
CA VAL A 181 -2.25 8.64 -4.82
C VAL A 181 -3.12 9.30 -5.90
N PHE A 182 -3.04 8.82 -7.13
CA PHE A 182 -3.88 9.30 -8.23
C PHE A 182 -5.32 8.76 -8.15
N LEU A 183 -5.53 7.59 -7.53
CA LEU A 183 -6.88 7.14 -7.17
C LEU A 183 -7.48 8.01 -6.05
N LEU A 184 -6.70 8.36 -5.03
CA LEU A 184 -7.11 9.30 -3.99
C LEU A 184 -7.53 10.64 -4.61
N LEU A 185 -6.77 11.15 -5.60
CA LEU A 185 -7.07 12.39 -6.32
C LEU A 185 -8.42 12.34 -7.06
N SER A 186 -8.92 11.15 -7.42
CA SER A 186 -10.17 11.00 -8.16
C SER A 186 -11.42 11.42 -7.37
N GLY A 187 -11.38 11.41 -6.05
CA GLY A 187 -12.50 11.85 -5.23
C GLY A 187 -12.89 13.31 -5.47
N LYS A 188 -14.19 13.63 -5.48
CA LYS A 188 -14.65 15.03 -5.46
C LYS A 188 -14.29 15.70 -4.14
N THR A 189 -14.44 14.96 -3.04
CA THR A 189 -13.98 15.35 -1.71
C THR A 189 -12.89 14.37 -1.31
N ARG A 190 -11.77 14.89 -0.78
CA ARG A 190 -10.58 14.11 -0.44
C ARG A 190 -10.13 14.43 0.97
N TYR A 191 -9.94 13.39 1.75
CA TYR A 191 -9.47 13.49 3.13
C TYR A 191 -8.31 12.51 3.36
N VAL A 192 -7.27 12.96 4.01
CA VAL A 192 -6.13 12.13 4.43
C VAL A 192 -5.98 12.23 5.94
N PRO A 193 -6.17 11.13 6.71
CA PRO A 193 -5.90 11.10 8.14
C PRO A 193 -4.44 11.46 8.47
N GLU A 194 -4.18 12.00 9.66
CA GLU A 194 -2.82 12.41 10.05
C GLU A 194 -1.82 11.26 10.14
N THR A 195 -2.29 10.08 10.44
CA THR A 195 -1.47 8.87 10.59
C THR A 195 -1.44 8.01 9.32
N ALA A 196 -2.08 8.46 8.24
CA ALA A 196 -2.03 7.77 6.96
C ALA A 196 -0.77 8.16 6.18
N HIS A 197 -0.18 7.19 5.51
CA HIS A 197 1.03 7.34 4.70
C HIS A 197 0.67 7.48 3.23
N VAL A 198 0.96 8.63 2.63
CA VAL A 198 0.73 8.90 1.21
C VAL A 198 2.09 9.11 0.55
N ARG A 199 2.46 8.21 -0.37
CA ARG A 199 3.82 8.12 -0.92
C ARG A 199 3.83 8.10 -2.43
N VAL A 200 4.76 8.83 -3.02
CA VAL A 200 4.91 8.97 -4.47
C VAL A 200 6.29 8.52 -4.95
N HIS A 201 6.33 8.10 -6.19
CA HIS A 201 7.54 7.88 -6.97
C HIS A 201 7.23 8.01 -8.46
N GLN A 202 8.26 8.05 -9.29
CA GLN A 202 8.16 8.12 -10.74
C GLN A 202 7.43 6.89 -11.31
N ILE A 203 6.66 7.08 -12.37
CA ILE A 203 6.06 5.99 -13.15
C ILE A 203 7.16 5.11 -13.72
N TRP A 204 6.90 3.81 -13.73
CA TRP A 204 7.89 2.83 -14.09
C TRP A 204 7.30 1.65 -14.88
N LEU A 205 8.17 0.92 -15.61
CA LEU A 205 7.81 -0.35 -16.23
C LEU A 205 7.76 -1.44 -15.17
N GLY A 206 6.58 -2.03 -14.93
CA GLY A 206 6.37 -2.98 -13.86
C GLY A 206 7.20 -4.27 -13.98
N ASP A 207 7.54 -4.70 -15.20
CA ASP A 207 8.42 -5.83 -15.48
C ASP A 207 9.91 -5.58 -15.18
N ARG A 208 10.28 -4.32 -14.87
CA ARG A 208 11.64 -3.88 -14.50
C ARG A 208 11.75 -3.48 -13.04
N ALA A 209 10.71 -3.73 -12.22
CA ALA A 209 10.64 -3.23 -10.86
C ALA A 209 11.76 -3.75 -9.95
N ASP A 210 12.18 -5.01 -10.13
CA ASP A 210 13.16 -5.66 -9.25
C ASP A 210 14.59 -5.13 -9.46
N ASP A 211 14.93 -4.64 -10.64
CA ASP A 211 16.23 -4.06 -10.95
C ASP A 211 16.13 -2.88 -11.92
N ALA A 212 15.39 -1.89 -11.51
CA ALA A 212 15.09 -0.72 -12.31
C ALA A 212 16.33 0.06 -12.74
N LYS A 213 17.40 0.08 -11.93
CA LYS A 213 18.62 0.84 -12.20
C LYS A 213 19.55 0.14 -13.18
N ALA A 214 19.62 -1.19 -13.14
CA ALA A 214 20.49 -1.99 -14.00
C ALA A 214 19.84 -2.37 -15.32
N ALA A 215 18.52 -2.25 -15.45
CA ALA A 215 17.79 -2.63 -16.65
C ALA A 215 18.20 -1.79 -17.88
N THR A 216 18.26 -2.44 -19.03
CA THR A 216 18.44 -1.77 -20.32
C THR A 216 17.06 -1.39 -20.87
N TYR A 217 16.91 -0.16 -21.36
CA TYR A 217 15.66 0.37 -21.91
C TYR A 217 15.81 0.59 -23.43
N SER A 218 14.82 0.12 -24.17
CA SER A 218 14.68 0.40 -25.59
C SER A 218 13.99 1.77 -25.82
N ALA A 219 14.03 2.28 -27.04
CA ALA A 219 13.27 3.47 -27.42
C ALA A 219 11.75 3.25 -27.25
N ASP A 220 11.26 2.04 -27.51
CA ASP A 220 9.85 1.67 -27.31
C ASP A 220 9.44 1.71 -25.84
N ASP A 221 10.30 1.22 -24.93
CA ASP A 221 10.08 1.30 -23.48
C ASP A 221 9.94 2.75 -23.03
N LEU A 222 10.83 3.62 -23.49
CA LEU A 222 10.80 5.04 -23.15
C LEU A 222 9.53 5.72 -23.71
N MET A 223 9.13 5.39 -24.95
CA MET A 223 7.88 5.88 -25.53
C MET A 223 6.65 5.47 -24.73
N ILE A 224 6.62 4.25 -24.17
CA ILE A 224 5.53 3.79 -23.31
C ILE A 224 5.45 4.66 -22.05
N VAL A 225 6.58 4.88 -21.38
CA VAL A 225 6.66 5.70 -20.15
C VAL A 225 6.23 7.14 -20.44
N GLU A 226 6.75 7.76 -21.50
CA GLU A 226 6.40 9.14 -21.88
C GLU A 226 4.90 9.30 -22.18
N ARG A 227 4.33 8.35 -22.92
CA ARG A 227 2.89 8.33 -23.21
C ARG A 227 2.06 8.22 -21.94
N ASP A 228 2.47 7.37 -20.99
CA ASP A 228 1.75 7.17 -19.74
C ASP A 228 1.93 8.36 -18.79
N ILE A 229 3.08 9.04 -18.80
CA ILE A 229 3.26 10.35 -18.17
C ILE A 229 2.27 11.36 -18.75
N GLY A 230 2.19 11.49 -20.08
CA GLY A 230 1.26 12.39 -20.73
C GLY A 230 -0.21 12.15 -20.36
N ARG A 231 -0.62 10.89 -20.25
CA ARG A 231 -1.96 10.50 -19.79
C ARG A 231 -2.19 10.88 -18.32
N LEU A 232 -1.18 10.67 -17.49
CA LEU A 232 -1.25 10.98 -16.08
C LEU A 232 -1.30 12.48 -15.82
N VAL A 233 -0.56 13.28 -16.61
CA VAL A 233 -0.63 14.76 -16.61
C VAL A 233 -2.07 15.19 -16.85
N LYS A 234 -2.66 14.76 -17.99
CA LYS A 234 -4.04 15.09 -18.31
C LYS A 234 -5.01 14.66 -17.20
N TYR A 235 -4.87 13.45 -16.70
CA TYR A 235 -5.71 12.92 -15.62
C TYR A 235 -5.60 13.77 -14.35
N THR A 236 -4.38 14.17 -13.96
CA THR A 236 -4.14 14.97 -12.75
C THR A 236 -4.94 16.27 -12.80
N PHE A 237 -4.88 16.99 -13.90
CA PHE A 237 -5.65 18.23 -14.08
C PHE A 237 -7.16 17.99 -14.20
N ASP A 238 -7.60 16.96 -14.94
CA ASP A 238 -9.01 16.57 -15.03
C ASP A 238 -9.62 16.27 -13.63
N MET A 239 -8.80 15.75 -12.69
CA MET A 239 -9.20 15.45 -11.31
C MET A 239 -8.99 16.63 -10.34
N GLY A 240 -8.59 17.80 -10.83
CA GLY A 240 -8.37 18.99 -10.01
C GLY A 240 -7.14 18.90 -9.12
N GLY A 241 -6.15 18.11 -9.51
CA GLY A 241 -4.81 18.10 -8.91
C GLY A 241 -3.95 19.26 -9.42
N ALA A 242 -2.90 19.59 -8.68
CA ALA A 242 -1.90 20.58 -9.09
C ALA A 242 -0.70 19.90 -9.79
N GLY A 243 0.02 20.67 -10.61
CA GLY A 243 1.24 20.21 -11.27
C GLY A 243 2.35 19.79 -10.31
N ASP A 244 2.33 20.34 -9.09
CA ASP A 244 3.24 19.98 -8.00
C ASP A 244 3.22 18.48 -7.69
N LEU A 245 2.06 17.81 -7.80
CA LEU A 245 1.96 16.35 -7.60
C LEU A 245 2.83 15.58 -8.61
N LEU A 246 2.79 16.01 -9.86
CA LEU A 246 3.60 15.40 -10.92
C LEU A 246 5.08 15.69 -10.69
N SER A 247 5.42 16.93 -10.33
CA SER A 247 6.79 17.32 -10.02
C SER A 247 7.38 16.50 -8.87
N LEU A 248 6.63 16.37 -7.75
CA LEU A 248 7.06 15.56 -6.61
C LEU A 248 7.22 14.08 -7.00
N SER A 249 6.27 13.53 -7.75
CA SER A 249 6.33 12.12 -8.16
C SER A 249 7.49 11.84 -9.12
N LEU A 250 7.66 12.65 -10.17
CA LEU A 250 8.66 12.43 -11.22
C LEU A 250 10.11 12.65 -10.76
N ASN A 251 10.29 13.36 -9.64
CA ASN A 251 11.61 13.59 -9.06
C ASN A 251 12.11 12.44 -8.16
N VAL A 252 11.30 11.41 -7.92
CA VAL A 252 11.68 10.25 -7.10
C VAL A 252 11.94 9.06 -8.02
N PRO A 253 13.19 8.72 -8.33
CA PRO A 253 13.52 7.59 -9.18
C PRO A 253 13.00 6.26 -8.61
N PRO A 254 12.63 5.27 -9.44
CA PRO A 254 12.01 4.02 -8.98
C PRO A 254 12.94 3.11 -8.15
N TRP A 255 14.23 3.41 -8.10
CA TRP A 255 15.23 2.72 -7.26
C TRP A 255 15.53 3.43 -5.94
N GLN A 256 14.78 4.46 -5.59
CA GLN A 256 14.85 5.14 -4.30
C GLN A 256 13.60 4.83 -3.48
N ASP A 257 13.69 5.10 -2.17
CA ASP A 257 12.54 5.02 -1.30
C ASP A 257 11.46 6.02 -1.76
N LEU A 258 10.21 5.65 -1.63
CA LEU A 258 9.09 6.50 -1.99
C LEU A 258 9.10 7.78 -1.13
N HIS A 259 8.89 8.92 -1.76
CA HIS A 259 8.73 10.19 -1.06
C HIS A 259 7.38 10.23 -0.33
N GLU A 260 7.39 10.39 0.98
CA GLU A 260 6.19 10.56 1.79
C GLU A 260 5.76 12.02 1.76
N LEU A 261 4.53 12.26 1.32
CA LEU A 261 3.99 13.61 1.21
C LEU A 261 3.66 14.18 2.60
N SER A 262 4.26 15.31 2.91
CA SER A 262 3.93 16.10 4.09
C SER A 262 2.51 16.68 4.03
N ARG A 263 2.00 17.16 5.15
CA ARG A 263 0.68 17.83 5.20
C ARG A 263 0.59 19.04 4.29
N GLU A 264 1.68 19.78 4.16
CA GLU A 264 1.76 20.93 3.27
C GLU A 264 1.73 20.51 1.81
N GLU A 265 2.49 19.49 1.42
CA GLU A 265 2.48 18.94 0.06
C GLU A 265 1.12 18.32 -0.31
N LEU A 266 0.44 17.63 0.62
CA LEU A 266 -0.91 17.13 0.40
C LEU A 266 -1.91 18.26 0.08
N ARG A 267 -1.77 19.44 0.70
CA ARG A 267 -2.60 20.62 0.39
C ARG A 267 -2.15 21.30 -0.91
N LEU A 268 -0.86 21.45 -1.11
CA LEU A 268 -0.28 22.04 -2.31
C LEU A 268 -0.69 21.29 -3.57
N THR A 269 -0.71 19.97 -3.50
CA THR A 269 -1.07 19.07 -4.61
C THR A 269 -2.58 18.90 -4.80
N ASN A 270 -3.40 19.52 -3.96
CA ASN A 270 -4.87 19.33 -3.91
C ASN A 270 -5.30 17.88 -3.58
N LEU A 271 -4.45 17.07 -2.95
CA LEU A 271 -4.83 15.73 -2.46
C LEU A 271 -5.72 15.78 -1.22
N VAL A 272 -5.78 16.92 -0.53
CA VAL A 272 -6.69 17.19 0.56
C VAL A 272 -7.56 18.37 0.20
N THR A 273 -8.89 18.17 0.23
CA THR A 273 -9.88 19.22 -0.03
C THR A 273 -10.73 19.54 1.21
N THR A 274 -10.58 18.75 2.27
CA THR A 274 -11.27 18.96 3.55
C THR A 274 -10.41 18.47 4.70
N ASP A 275 -10.36 19.27 5.77
CA ASP A 275 -9.69 18.90 7.03
C ASP A 275 -10.67 18.23 8.01
N VAL A 276 -11.96 18.22 7.70
CA VAL A 276 -12.98 17.65 8.57
C VAL A 276 -13.20 16.18 8.24
N VAL A 277 -12.95 15.35 9.22
CA VAL A 277 -13.25 13.93 9.17
C VAL A 277 -14.77 13.76 9.14
N VAL A 278 -15.32 13.46 7.96
CA VAL A 278 -16.53 12.65 7.94
C VAL A 278 -16.07 11.22 8.23
N GLN A 279 -15.81 10.89 9.50
CA GLN A 279 -15.60 9.49 9.84
C GLN A 279 -16.80 8.71 9.29
N PRO A 280 -16.60 7.68 8.46
CA PRO A 280 -17.67 6.78 8.10
C PRO A 280 -18.28 6.28 9.40
N GLY A 281 -19.51 6.69 9.69
CA GLY A 281 -20.16 6.36 10.95
C GLY A 281 -20.54 7.50 11.88
N SER A 282 -20.16 8.75 11.61
CA SER A 282 -20.60 9.90 12.42
C SER A 282 -21.85 10.56 11.83
N PRO A 283 -22.95 10.71 12.59
CA PRO A 283 -24.18 11.29 12.07
C PRO A 283 -24.15 12.81 11.85
N ASN A 284 -23.12 13.52 12.34
CA ASN A 284 -23.08 14.99 12.42
C ASN A 284 -21.78 15.64 11.91
N ALA A 285 -21.12 15.07 10.92
CA ALA A 285 -19.95 15.70 10.35
C ALA A 285 -20.38 16.80 9.35
N ALA A 286 -20.29 18.06 9.75
CA ALA A 286 -20.34 19.17 8.82
C ALA A 286 -19.08 19.13 7.95
N VAL A 287 -19.25 19.01 6.64
CA VAL A 287 -18.15 19.12 5.66
C VAL A 287 -17.80 20.61 5.58
N VAL A 288 -16.66 21.00 6.11
CA VAL A 288 -16.06 22.30 5.79
C VAL A 288 -15.29 22.11 4.49
N GLU A 289 -15.87 22.53 3.39
CA GLU A 289 -15.21 22.53 2.10
C GLU A 289 -14.11 23.59 2.10
N LEU A 290 -12.85 23.15 2.06
CA LEU A 290 -11.76 24.07 1.79
C LEU A 290 -11.87 24.49 0.32
N THR A 291 -11.86 25.80 0.07
CA THR A 291 -11.86 26.31 -1.31
C THR A 291 -10.60 25.78 -2.01
N PRO A 292 -10.74 24.98 -3.08
CA PRO A 292 -9.57 24.52 -3.82
C PRO A 292 -8.76 25.74 -4.26
N LYS A 293 -7.43 25.68 -4.10
CA LYS A 293 -6.55 26.70 -4.66
C LYS A 293 -6.79 26.72 -6.16
N PRO A 294 -7.03 27.89 -6.78
CA PRO A 294 -7.17 27.95 -8.23
C PRO A 294 -5.94 27.32 -8.88
N VAL A 295 -6.15 26.35 -9.75
CA VAL A 295 -5.08 25.79 -10.59
C VAL A 295 -4.51 26.96 -11.37
N GLN A 296 -3.31 27.41 -11.03
CA GLN A 296 -2.63 28.41 -11.83
C GLN A 296 -2.20 27.75 -13.13
N ASP A 297 -2.91 28.08 -14.21
CA ASP A 297 -2.57 27.71 -15.59
C ASP A 297 -1.26 28.34 -16.08
N SER A 298 -0.34 28.66 -15.16
CA SER A 298 0.88 29.41 -15.45
C SER A 298 1.91 28.65 -16.27
N PHE A 299 1.72 27.36 -16.53
CA PHE A 299 2.75 26.58 -17.22
C PHE A 299 2.56 26.48 -18.76
N VAL A 300 1.37 26.71 -19.29
CA VAL A 300 1.09 26.56 -20.73
C VAL A 300 1.20 27.87 -21.50
N GLY A 301 1.02 29.02 -20.85
CA GLY A 301 0.97 30.31 -21.51
C GLY A 301 2.33 30.91 -21.93
N SER A 302 3.39 30.68 -21.14
CA SER A 302 4.68 31.37 -21.35
C SER A 302 5.60 30.67 -22.37
N ALA A 303 5.55 29.33 -22.45
CA ALA A 303 6.44 28.60 -23.35
C ALA A 303 5.98 28.59 -24.81
N VAL A 304 4.67 28.56 -25.06
CA VAL A 304 4.12 28.50 -26.42
C VAL A 304 4.22 29.86 -27.11
N VAL A 305 4.03 30.98 -26.38
CA VAL A 305 4.15 32.34 -26.97
C VAL A 305 5.59 32.69 -27.30
N ALA A 306 6.58 32.27 -26.51
CA ALA A 306 7.99 32.53 -26.78
C ALA A 306 8.52 31.75 -27.99
N THR A 307 7.99 30.52 -28.24
CA THR A 307 8.42 29.69 -29.37
C THR A 307 7.78 30.15 -30.69
N SER A 308 6.53 30.63 -30.64
CA SER A 308 5.80 31.09 -31.83
C SER A 308 6.39 32.38 -32.43
N THR A 309 6.80 33.36 -31.60
CA THR A 309 7.44 34.58 -32.06
C THR A 309 8.84 34.33 -32.64
N LYS A 310 9.64 33.44 -32.04
CA LYS A 310 10.96 33.15 -32.56
C LYS A 310 10.96 32.36 -33.87
N THR A 311 9.95 31.51 -34.10
CA THR A 311 9.79 30.76 -35.33
C THR A 311 9.28 31.68 -36.49
N ALA A 312 8.44 32.67 -36.18
CA ALA A 312 7.96 33.63 -37.17
C ALA A 312 9.10 34.56 -37.68
N GLU A 313 9.94 35.07 -36.75
CA GLU A 313 11.10 35.90 -37.14
C GLU A 313 12.17 35.09 -37.91
N ALA A 314 12.37 33.80 -37.58
CA ALA A 314 13.30 32.94 -38.31
C ALA A 314 12.79 32.58 -39.71
N MET A 315 11.49 32.43 -39.93
CA MET A 315 10.91 32.18 -41.24
C MET A 315 10.93 33.43 -42.12
N GLU A 316 10.72 34.62 -41.57
CA GLU A 316 10.77 35.88 -42.31
C GLU A 316 12.20 36.22 -42.77
N GLN A 317 13.23 35.89 -41.97
CA GLN A 317 14.64 36.02 -42.35
C GLN A 317 15.06 35.01 -43.46
N MET A 318 14.49 33.81 -43.49
CA MET A 318 14.78 32.82 -44.54
C MET A 318 14.16 33.18 -45.89
N ASP A 319 12.96 33.76 -45.90
CA ASP A 319 12.34 34.23 -47.14
C ASP A 319 13.04 35.48 -47.72
N GLY A 320 13.52 36.38 -46.87
CA GLY A 320 14.33 37.52 -47.28
C GLY A 320 15.69 37.12 -47.88
N ALA A 321 16.31 36.07 -47.37
CA ALA A 321 17.58 35.56 -47.89
C ALA A 321 17.42 34.80 -49.21
N ARG A 322 16.25 34.20 -49.47
CA ARG A 322 15.96 33.47 -50.71
C ARG A 322 15.64 34.41 -51.88
N ALA A 323 15.07 35.59 -51.58
CA ALA A 323 14.81 36.62 -52.61
C ALA A 323 16.09 37.35 -53.09
N ALA A 324 17.17 37.29 -52.32
CA ALA A 324 18.43 37.94 -52.65
C ALA A 324 19.43 37.05 -53.41
N ALA A 325 19.12 35.77 -53.64
CA ALA A 325 20.06 34.79 -54.21
C ALA A 325 19.72 34.33 -55.64
N ASP A 326 18.90 35.05 -56.37
CA ASP A 326 18.64 34.74 -57.78
C ASP A 326 19.06 35.94 -58.72
N PRO A 327 20.26 35.95 -59.22
CA PRO A 327 20.56 36.62 -60.42
C PRO A 327 21.08 35.67 -61.50
N SER A 328 20.33 35.56 -62.58
CA SER A 328 20.82 35.31 -63.90
C SER A 328 21.49 33.98 -64.22
N GLY A 329 20.95 33.14 -65.05
CA GLY A 329 20.84 33.39 -66.44
C GLY A 329 21.72 32.47 -67.23
N GLN A 330 21.13 31.92 -68.24
CA GLN A 330 21.73 31.63 -69.54
C GLN A 330 23.10 30.95 -69.64
N GLN A 331 23.17 29.78 -70.07
CA GLN A 331 23.37 29.30 -71.46
C GLN A 331 23.36 27.82 -71.54
#